data_a006f9a26bc9176c6a17fd3e4bdb6941
#
_entry.id   a006f9a26bc9176c6a17fd3e4bdb6941
#
_cell.length_a   1.000
_cell.length_b   1.000
_cell.length_c   1.000
_cell.angle_alpha   90.00
_cell.angle_beta   90.00
_cell.angle_gamma   90.00
#
_symmetry.space_group_name_H-M   'P 1'
#
loop_
_entity.id
_entity.type
_entity.pdbx_description
1 polymer ?
#
loop_
_entity_poly.entity_id
_entity_poly.type
_entity_poly.pdbx_seq_one_letter_code
_entity_poly.pdbx_strand_id
1 'polypeptide(L)'
;MNHFELFGLPIEFELDGGLLSNQFRELQRQFHPDNFSTASERDRLMSVQKAAQINDAYQVLKNPISRVEYILVLNGVDIRGEHKTLQDPLFLMEQMELREELEDITAEDALYDFDDKVNKLYKQHMLDVQNELQASQLEQAAEQVRKLKFIAKLKHEIEQAEDRLFG
;
A
#
# COMPACT_ATOMS: atom_id res chain seq x y z
N MET A 1 12.03 17.43 -0.09
CA MET A 1 11.96 16.41 -1.19
C MET A 1 10.99 15.30 -0.76
N ASN A 2 9.94 15.05 -1.57
CA ASN A 2 9.02 13.97 -1.29
C ASN A 2 9.55 12.62 -1.79
N HIS A 3 8.84 11.53 -1.50
CA HIS A 3 9.26 10.17 -1.88
C HIS A 3 9.36 9.99 -3.40
N PHE A 4 8.43 10.56 -4.16
CA PHE A 4 8.46 10.48 -5.62
C PHE A 4 9.69 11.18 -6.19
N GLU A 5 9.96 12.40 -5.70
CA GLU A 5 11.14 13.17 -6.13
C GLU A 5 12.45 12.45 -5.82
N LEU A 6 12.52 11.80 -4.65
CA LEU A 6 13.70 11.02 -4.25
C LEU A 6 14.06 9.96 -5.28
N PHE A 7 13.06 9.33 -5.90
CA PHE A 7 13.25 8.30 -6.91
C PHE A 7 13.21 8.83 -8.34
N GLY A 8 13.10 10.15 -8.53
CA GLY A 8 13.01 10.75 -9.85
C GLY A 8 11.73 10.38 -10.60
N LEU A 9 10.65 10.15 -9.89
CA LEU A 9 9.37 9.73 -10.45
C LEU A 9 8.32 10.84 -10.33
N PRO A 10 7.36 10.91 -11.29
CA PRO A 10 6.25 11.86 -11.16
C PRO A 10 5.30 11.43 -10.03
N ILE A 11 4.58 12.40 -9.46
CA ILE A 11 3.57 12.14 -8.43
C ILE A 11 2.34 11.60 -9.13
N GLU A 12 2.27 10.28 -9.26
CA GLU A 12 1.19 9.58 -9.95
C GLU A 12 0.82 8.31 -9.18
N PHE A 13 -0.45 7.93 -9.24
CA PHE A 13 -0.88 6.67 -8.65
C PHE A 13 -0.30 5.48 -9.42
N GLU A 14 -0.40 5.50 -10.75
CA GLU A 14 0.18 4.45 -11.57
C GLU A 14 1.69 4.62 -11.64
N LEU A 15 2.40 3.65 -11.12
CA LEU A 15 3.83 3.66 -10.96
C LEU A 15 4.43 2.44 -11.63
N ASP A 16 5.49 2.65 -12.42
CA ASP A 16 6.26 1.54 -12.98
C ASP A 16 7.09 0.89 -11.86
N GLY A 17 6.63 -0.27 -11.40
CA GLY A 17 7.28 -1.02 -10.32
C GLY A 17 8.69 -1.46 -10.65
N GLY A 18 8.96 -1.75 -11.92
CA GLY A 18 10.31 -2.10 -12.38
C GLY A 18 11.26 -0.91 -12.30
N LEU A 19 10.78 0.26 -12.71
CA LEU A 19 11.57 1.49 -12.60
C LEU A 19 11.81 1.86 -11.15
N LEU A 20 10.79 1.77 -10.29
CA LEU A 20 10.94 2.01 -8.87
C LEU A 20 11.99 1.10 -8.24
N SER A 21 11.93 -0.20 -8.52
CA SER A 21 12.89 -1.20 -8.01
C SER A 21 14.31 -0.91 -8.48
N ASN A 22 14.49 -0.53 -9.74
CA ASN A 22 15.80 -0.21 -10.30
C ASN A 22 16.38 1.04 -9.64
N GLN A 23 15.58 2.08 -9.47
CA GLN A 23 16.00 3.32 -8.80
C GLN A 23 16.33 3.06 -7.33
N PHE A 24 15.54 2.21 -6.66
CA PHE A 24 15.81 1.82 -5.28
C PHE A 24 17.17 1.15 -5.14
N ARG A 25 17.47 0.16 -5.97
CA ARG A 25 18.77 -0.53 -5.94
C ARG A 25 19.93 0.41 -6.23
N GLU A 26 19.77 1.31 -7.19
CA GLU A 26 20.80 2.29 -7.53
C GLU A 26 21.11 3.23 -6.35
N LEU A 27 20.05 3.76 -5.70
CA LEU A 27 20.20 4.64 -4.56
C LEU A 27 20.78 3.90 -3.34
N GLN A 28 20.37 2.65 -3.11
CA GLN A 28 20.96 1.82 -2.05
C GLN A 28 22.46 1.64 -2.26
N ARG A 29 22.87 1.33 -3.48
CA ARG A 29 24.29 1.16 -3.82
C ARG A 29 25.07 2.44 -3.60
N GLN A 30 24.52 3.57 -4.02
CA GLN A 30 25.16 4.87 -3.93
C GLN A 30 25.35 5.33 -2.48
N PHE A 31 24.37 5.10 -1.61
CA PHE A 31 24.37 5.59 -0.24
C PHE A 31 24.63 4.49 0.81
N HIS A 32 25.07 3.31 0.40
CA HIS A 32 25.37 2.23 1.35
C HIS A 32 26.46 2.67 2.32
N PRO A 33 26.28 2.47 3.65
CA PRO A 33 27.26 2.91 4.65
C PRO A 33 28.68 2.43 4.42
N ASP A 34 28.86 1.24 3.82
CA ASP A 34 30.19 0.70 3.51
C ASP A 34 30.98 1.60 2.56
N ASN A 35 30.31 2.35 1.68
CA ASN A 35 30.95 3.30 0.78
C ASN A 35 31.53 4.52 1.51
N PHE A 36 31.15 4.71 2.77
CA PHE A 36 31.55 5.87 3.59
C PHE A 36 32.40 5.47 4.78
N SER A 37 32.94 4.26 4.80
CA SER A 37 33.73 3.72 5.93
C SER A 37 34.98 4.56 6.26
N THR A 38 35.57 5.20 5.25
CA THR A 38 36.74 6.08 5.41
C THR A 38 36.39 7.57 5.38
N ALA A 39 35.11 7.90 5.27
CA ALA A 39 34.64 9.28 5.23
C ALA A 39 34.61 9.89 6.63
N SER A 40 34.34 11.21 6.72
CA SER A 40 34.16 11.90 7.98
C SER A 40 32.97 11.32 8.76
N GLU A 41 32.95 11.53 10.06
CA GLU A 41 31.84 11.12 10.92
C GLU A 41 30.51 11.71 10.43
N ARG A 42 30.54 12.98 10.01
CA ARG A 42 29.37 13.67 9.46
C ARG A 42 28.84 12.97 8.21
N ASP A 43 29.73 12.61 7.28
CA ASP A 43 29.34 11.97 6.02
C ASP A 43 28.87 10.54 6.24
N ARG A 44 29.45 9.82 7.19
CA ARG A 44 28.98 8.49 7.59
C ARG A 44 27.57 8.55 8.16
N LEU A 45 27.31 9.52 9.06
CA LEU A 45 25.98 9.72 9.62
C LEU A 45 24.96 10.05 8.53
N MET A 46 25.32 10.95 7.61
CA MET A 46 24.48 11.34 6.48
C MET A 46 24.12 10.12 5.61
N SER A 47 25.09 9.23 5.34
CA SER A 47 24.83 8.03 4.54
C SER A 47 23.82 7.08 5.21
N VAL A 48 23.91 6.90 6.53
CA VAL A 48 22.97 6.09 7.30
C VAL A 48 21.56 6.70 7.26
N GLN A 49 21.45 8.00 7.47
CA GLN A 49 20.16 8.70 7.42
C GLN A 49 19.54 8.63 6.03
N LYS A 50 20.35 8.81 4.98
CA LYS A 50 19.89 8.73 3.59
C LYS A 50 19.44 7.32 3.23
N ALA A 51 20.17 6.30 3.66
CA ALA A 51 19.79 4.90 3.44
C ALA A 51 18.44 4.58 4.11
N ALA A 52 18.22 5.06 5.33
CA ALA A 52 16.94 4.90 6.03
C ALA A 52 15.80 5.59 5.28
N GLN A 53 16.02 6.82 4.82
CA GLN A 53 15.04 7.57 4.04
C GLN A 53 14.67 6.86 2.74
N ILE A 54 15.65 6.30 2.04
CA ILE A 54 15.44 5.56 0.79
C ILE A 54 14.58 4.31 1.06
N ASN A 55 14.88 3.55 2.12
CA ASN A 55 14.11 2.38 2.51
C ASN A 55 12.66 2.73 2.85
N ASP A 56 12.44 3.74 3.66
CA ASP A 56 11.10 4.18 4.06
C ASP A 56 10.27 4.63 2.86
N ALA A 57 10.87 5.43 1.98
CA ALA A 57 10.21 5.90 0.77
C ALA A 57 9.83 4.74 -0.16
N TYR A 58 10.71 3.76 -0.31
CA TYR A 58 10.44 2.58 -1.11
C TYR A 58 9.25 1.78 -0.58
N GLN A 59 9.21 1.53 0.73
CA GLN A 59 8.11 0.80 1.36
C GLN A 59 6.77 1.50 1.16
N VAL A 60 6.75 2.82 1.21
CA VAL A 60 5.52 3.60 0.97
C VAL A 60 5.08 3.49 -0.49
N LEU A 61 5.99 3.69 -1.43
CA LEU A 61 5.65 3.73 -2.86
C LEU A 61 5.38 2.35 -3.48
N LYS A 62 5.99 1.31 -2.93
CA LYS A 62 5.88 -0.06 -3.43
C LYS A 62 4.46 -0.61 -3.33
N ASN A 63 3.74 -0.31 -2.26
CA ASN A 63 2.40 -0.80 -2.00
C ASN A 63 1.35 0.20 -2.51
N PRO A 64 0.37 -0.23 -3.35
CA PRO A 64 -0.62 0.70 -3.90
C PRO A 64 -1.44 1.46 -2.85
N ILE A 65 -1.79 0.82 -1.74
CA ILE A 65 -2.59 1.47 -0.68
C ILE A 65 -1.78 2.55 0.02
N SER A 66 -0.56 2.24 0.47
CA SER A 66 0.31 3.24 1.12
C SER A 66 0.72 4.35 0.15
N ARG A 67 0.87 4.01 -1.13
CA ARG A 67 1.15 5.01 -2.17
C ARG A 67 0.02 6.02 -2.30
N VAL A 68 -1.23 5.56 -2.43
CA VAL A 68 -2.37 6.48 -2.54
C VAL A 68 -2.58 7.28 -1.26
N GLU A 69 -2.38 6.65 -0.11
CA GLU A 69 -2.41 7.33 1.19
C GLU A 69 -1.39 8.46 1.24
N TYR A 70 -0.19 8.21 0.74
CA TYR A 70 0.87 9.22 0.65
C TYR A 70 0.52 10.35 -0.32
N ILE A 71 -0.08 10.04 -1.47
CA ILE A 71 -0.55 11.05 -2.42
C ILE A 71 -1.59 11.97 -1.74
N LEU A 72 -2.49 11.39 -0.94
CA LEU A 72 -3.44 12.17 -0.16
C LEU A 72 -2.75 13.12 0.82
N VAL A 73 -1.70 12.64 1.51
CA VAL A 73 -0.88 13.47 2.40
C VAL A 73 -0.29 14.67 1.65
N LEU A 74 0.25 14.43 0.46
CA LEU A 74 0.82 15.51 -0.38
C LEU A 74 -0.25 16.52 -0.82
N ASN A 75 -1.51 16.13 -0.81
CA ASN A 75 -2.65 17.01 -1.12
C ASN A 75 -3.36 17.55 0.13
N GLY A 76 -2.76 17.38 1.30
CA GLY A 76 -3.26 17.94 2.54
C GLY A 76 -4.24 17.07 3.32
N VAL A 77 -4.44 15.81 2.92
CA VAL A 77 -5.35 14.88 3.61
C VAL A 77 -4.54 13.73 4.21
N ASP A 78 -4.32 13.78 5.51
CA ASP A 78 -3.53 12.76 6.22
C ASP A 78 -4.43 11.83 7.03
N ILE A 79 -4.56 10.59 6.56
CA ILE A 79 -5.32 9.54 7.24
C ILE A 79 -4.42 8.45 7.84
N ARG A 80 -3.10 8.63 7.81
CA ARG A 80 -2.14 7.66 8.34
C ARG A 80 -2.28 7.55 9.86
N GLY A 81 -2.30 6.31 10.36
CA GLY A 81 -2.45 6.06 11.79
C GLY A 81 -3.83 6.41 12.35
N GLU A 82 -4.80 6.71 11.50
CA GLU A 82 -6.17 7.04 11.88
C GLU A 82 -6.89 5.82 12.46
N HIS A 83 -7.60 6.02 13.57
CA HIS A 83 -8.47 5.01 14.17
C HIS A 83 -9.95 5.36 14.02
N LYS A 84 -10.27 6.18 13.03
CA LYS A 84 -11.63 6.63 12.76
C LYS A 84 -12.50 5.46 12.31
N THR A 85 -13.69 5.37 12.88
CA THR A 85 -14.70 4.38 12.47
C THR A 85 -15.18 4.70 11.06
N LEU A 86 -15.15 3.70 10.20
CA LEU A 86 -15.71 3.81 8.84
C LEU A 86 -17.23 3.92 8.95
N GLN A 87 -17.80 4.99 8.38
CA GLN A 87 -19.23 5.28 8.46
C GLN A 87 -19.94 4.92 7.16
N ASP A 88 -19.94 3.64 6.85
CA ASP A 88 -20.70 3.08 5.73
C ASP A 88 -21.28 1.74 6.19
N PRO A 89 -22.51 1.75 6.73
CA PRO A 89 -23.12 0.53 7.26
C PRO A 89 -23.27 -0.58 6.25
N LEU A 90 -23.59 -0.25 4.99
CA LEU A 90 -23.75 -1.26 3.94
C LEU A 90 -22.42 -1.95 3.62
N PHE A 91 -21.34 -1.18 3.55
CA PHE A 91 -20.00 -1.72 3.34
C PHE A 91 -19.57 -2.62 4.50
N LEU A 92 -19.80 -2.19 5.73
CA LEU A 92 -19.45 -2.98 6.93
C LEU A 92 -20.24 -4.27 7.00
N MET A 93 -21.52 -4.26 6.64
CA MET A 93 -22.36 -5.47 6.55
C MET A 93 -21.81 -6.43 5.47
N GLU A 94 -21.45 -5.93 4.32
CA GLU A 94 -20.82 -6.72 3.25
C GLU A 94 -19.53 -7.38 3.75
N GLN A 95 -18.69 -6.65 4.47
CA GLN A 95 -17.45 -7.19 5.04
C GLN A 95 -17.72 -8.30 6.04
N MET A 96 -18.74 -8.17 6.88
CA MET A 96 -19.15 -9.20 7.83
C MET A 96 -19.64 -10.46 7.09
N GLU A 97 -20.47 -10.29 6.06
CA GLU A 97 -20.96 -11.40 5.25
C GLU A 97 -19.82 -12.14 4.53
N LEU A 98 -18.86 -11.40 4.01
CA LEU A 98 -17.68 -12.00 3.36
C LEU A 98 -16.85 -12.84 4.35
N ARG A 99 -16.68 -12.36 5.58
CA ARG A 99 -15.93 -13.10 6.60
C ARG A 99 -16.67 -14.36 7.05
N GLU A 100 -17.99 -14.29 7.16
CA GLU A 100 -18.82 -15.49 7.45
C GLU A 100 -18.70 -16.51 6.31
N GLU A 101 -18.76 -16.04 5.07
CA GLU A 101 -18.58 -16.91 3.89
C GLU A 101 -17.21 -17.59 3.92
N LEU A 102 -16.15 -16.85 4.25
CA LEU A 102 -14.80 -17.42 4.37
C LEU A 102 -14.71 -18.49 5.44
N GLU A 103 -15.34 -18.27 6.60
CA GLU A 103 -15.35 -19.24 7.71
C GLU A 103 -16.03 -20.57 7.31
N ASP A 104 -17.01 -20.51 6.44
CA ASP A 104 -17.76 -21.69 5.99
C ASP A 104 -17.06 -22.48 4.88
N ILE A 105 -15.98 -21.96 4.30
CA ILE A 105 -15.24 -22.61 3.22
C ILE A 105 -14.40 -23.76 3.75
N THR A 106 -14.60 -24.93 3.15
CA THR A 106 -13.85 -26.16 3.45
C THR A 106 -13.20 -26.80 2.23
N ALA A 107 -13.57 -26.36 1.02
CA ALA A 107 -13.05 -26.87 -0.25
C ALA A 107 -12.12 -25.88 -0.91
N GLU A 108 -11.03 -26.37 -1.50
CA GLU A 108 -10.03 -25.54 -2.18
C GLU A 108 -10.63 -24.73 -3.33
N ASP A 109 -11.49 -25.37 -4.16
CA ASP A 109 -12.16 -24.69 -5.27
C ASP A 109 -13.00 -23.51 -4.79
N ALA A 110 -13.72 -23.68 -3.68
CA ALA A 110 -14.53 -22.62 -3.10
C ALA A 110 -13.66 -21.45 -2.59
N LEU A 111 -12.49 -21.77 -2.06
CA LEU A 111 -11.55 -20.75 -1.62
C LEU A 111 -10.99 -19.93 -2.78
N TYR A 112 -10.65 -20.58 -3.89
CA TYR A 112 -10.20 -19.88 -5.11
C TYR A 112 -11.29 -18.97 -5.67
N ASP A 113 -12.54 -19.43 -5.73
CA ASP A 113 -13.67 -18.62 -6.19
C ASP A 113 -13.90 -17.41 -5.29
N PHE A 114 -13.77 -17.61 -4.00
CA PHE A 114 -13.89 -16.53 -3.02
C PHE A 114 -12.77 -15.51 -3.18
N ASP A 115 -11.53 -15.96 -3.34
CA ASP A 115 -10.37 -15.09 -3.56
C ASP A 115 -10.54 -14.24 -4.83
N ASP A 116 -11.02 -14.84 -5.92
CA ASP A 116 -11.33 -14.12 -7.16
C ASP A 116 -12.37 -13.03 -6.94
N LYS A 117 -13.42 -13.34 -6.17
CA LYS A 117 -14.48 -12.39 -5.83
C LYS A 117 -13.91 -11.19 -5.05
N VAL A 118 -13.06 -11.46 -4.07
CA VAL A 118 -12.43 -10.39 -3.25
C VAL A 118 -11.44 -9.58 -4.07
N ASN A 119 -10.69 -10.22 -4.97
CA ASN A 119 -9.79 -9.52 -5.88
C ASN A 119 -10.53 -8.56 -6.82
N LYS A 120 -11.71 -8.93 -7.27
CA LYS A 120 -12.55 -8.04 -8.10
C LYS A 120 -13.03 -6.84 -7.30
N LEU A 121 -13.43 -7.05 -6.05
CA LEU A 121 -13.79 -5.94 -5.16
C LEU A 121 -12.60 -5.00 -4.93
N TYR A 122 -11.43 -5.55 -4.69
CA TYR A 122 -10.21 -4.76 -4.52
C TYR A 122 -9.93 -3.89 -5.75
N LYS A 123 -9.98 -4.48 -6.92
CA LYS A 123 -9.73 -3.78 -8.19
C LYS A 123 -10.74 -2.66 -8.42
N GLN A 124 -12.01 -2.90 -8.09
CA GLN A 124 -13.06 -1.89 -8.27
C GLN A 124 -12.83 -0.68 -7.35
N HIS A 125 -12.54 -0.92 -6.07
CA HIS A 125 -12.25 0.16 -5.14
C HIS A 125 -10.97 0.91 -5.51
N MET A 126 -9.97 0.20 -6.04
CA MET A 126 -8.73 0.81 -6.51
C MET A 126 -8.98 1.72 -7.72
N LEU A 127 -9.84 1.29 -8.64
CA LEU A 127 -10.26 2.11 -9.78
C LEU A 127 -11.03 3.34 -9.33
N ASP A 128 -11.93 3.16 -8.37
CA ASP A 128 -12.72 4.27 -7.80
C ASP A 128 -11.81 5.34 -7.17
N VAL A 129 -10.78 4.91 -6.42
CA VAL A 129 -9.85 5.86 -5.80
C VAL A 129 -9.03 6.62 -6.85
N GLN A 130 -8.63 5.96 -7.93
CA GLN A 130 -7.94 6.64 -9.03
C GLN A 130 -8.81 7.72 -9.66
N ASN A 131 -10.07 7.40 -9.94
CA ASN A 131 -11.03 8.34 -10.52
C ASN A 131 -11.28 9.53 -9.60
N GLU A 132 -11.41 9.27 -8.30
CA GLU A 132 -11.65 10.31 -7.31
C GLU A 132 -10.42 11.23 -7.14
N LEU A 133 -9.21 10.67 -7.16
CA LEU A 133 -7.98 11.47 -7.16
C LEU A 133 -7.89 12.38 -8.39
N GLN A 134 -8.18 11.85 -9.57
CA GLN A 134 -8.16 12.62 -10.83
C GLN A 134 -9.20 13.74 -10.82
N ALA A 135 -10.34 13.50 -10.19
CA ALA A 135 -11.41 14.50 -10.05
C ALA A 135 -11.19 15.45 -8.85
N SER A 136 -10.07 15.35 -8.16
CA SER A 136 -9.75 16.11 -6.95
C SER A 136 -10.78 15.95 -5.83
N GLN A 137 -11.44 14.80 -5.78
CA GLN A 137 -12.40 14.43 -4.74
C GLN A 137 -11.65 13.74 -3.60
N LEU A 138 -10.88 14.52 -2.84
CA LEU A 138 -9.92 14.00 -1.86
C LEU A 138 -10.57 13.27 -0.69
N GLU A 139 -11.71 13.78 -0.19
CA GLU A 139 -12.40 13.13 0.93
C GLU A 139 -13.02 11.79 0.52
N GLN A 140 -13.58 11.71 -0.69
CA GLN A 140 -14.09 10.46 -1.25
C GLN A 140 -12.95 9.47 -1.47
N ALA A 141 -11.80 9.93 -1.99
CA ALA A 141 -10.62 9.10 -2.16
C ALA A 141 -10.12 8.56 -0.82
N ALA A 142 -10.09 9.39 0.23
CA ALA A 142 -9.72 8.98 1.58
C ALA A 142 -10.65 7.88 2.11
N GLU A 143 -11.96 8.01 1.88
CA GLU A 143 -12.95 7.00 2.27
C GLU A 143 -12.71 5.68 1.53
N GLN A 144 -12.40 5.72 0.24
CA GLN A 144 -12.04 4.52 -0.53
C GLN A 144 -10.78 3.85 0.00
N VAL A 145 -9.79 4.61 0.43
CA VAL A 145 -8.56 4.05 1.05
C VAL A 145 -8.90 3.30 2.34
N ARG A 146 -9.78 3.86 3.17
CA ARG A 146 -10.24 3.19 4.39
C ARG A 146 -10.91 1.85 4.06
N LYS A 147 -11.76 1.82 3.03
CA LYS A 147 -12.39 0.58 2.55
C LYS A 147 -11.36 -0.41 2.01
N LEU A 148 -10.39 0.06 1.24
CA LEU A 148 -9.32 -0.77 0.72
C LEU A 148 -8.50 -1.46 1.83
N LYS A 149 -8.30 -0.78 2.94
CA LYS A 149 -7.61 -1.37 4.10
C LYS A 149 -8.38 -2.55 4.68
N PHE A 150 -9.72 -2.47 4.75
CA PHE A 150 -10.57 -3.59 5.16
C PHE A 150 -10.45 -4.75 4.18
N ILE A 151 -10.49 -4.48 2.88
CA ILE A 151 -10.38 -5.51 1.84
C ILE A 151 -8.99 -6.16 1.86
N ALA A 152 -7.93 -5.37 2.05
CA ALA A 152 -6.57 -5.89 2.17
C ALA A 152 -6.43 -6.83 3.36
N LYS A 153 -7.06 -6.51 4.49
CA LYS A 153 -7.10 -7.37 5.66
C LYS A 153 -7.83 -8.68 5.36
N LEU A 154 -8.95 -8.62 4.65
CA LEU A 154 -9.68 -9.81 4.23
C LEU A 154 -8.82 -10.70 3.30
N LYS A 155 -8.08 -10.11 2.37
CA LYS A 155 -7.14 -10.84 1.52
C LYS A 155 -6.08 -11.57 2.32
N HIS A 156 -5.58 -10.94 3.37
CA HIS A 156 -4.63 -11.58 4.28
C HIS A 156 -5.27 -12.74 5.05
N GLU A 157 -6.51 -12.58 5.48
CA GLU A 157 -7.29 -13.65 6.13
C GLU A 157 -7.52 -14.83 5.19
N ILE A 158 -7.69 -14.59 3.88
CA ILE A 158 -7.78 -15.65 2.86
C ILE A 158 -6.47 -16.44 2.77
N GLU A 159 -5.33 -15.75 2.75
CA GLU A 159 -4.01 -16.40 2.74
C GLU A 159 -3.81 -17.28 3.98
N GLN A 160 -4.20 -16.79 5.14
CA GLN A 160 -4.15 -17.54 6.39
C GLN A 160 -5.06 -18.79 6.34
N ALA A 161 -6.26 -18.66 5.76
CA ALA A 161 -7.19 -19.77 5.59
C ALA A 161 -6.62 -20.83 4.65
N GLU A 162 -5.96 -20.42 3.57
CA GLU A 162 -5.30 -21.34 2.63
C GLU A 162 -4.22 -22.15 3.34
N ASP A 163 -3.36 -21.50 4.11
CA ASP A 163 -2.29 -22.16 4.86
C ASP A 163 -2.85 -23.13 5.92
N ARG A 164 -3.92 -22.75 6.61
CA ARG A 164 -4.53 -23.55 7.66
C ARG A 164 -5.24 -24.79 7.09
N LEU A 165 -5.94 -24.65 5.96
CA LEU A 165 -6.78 -25.70 5.40
C LEU A 165 -6.04 -26.59 4.39
N PHE A 166 -5.11 -26.02 3.62
CA PHE A 166 -4.51 -26.69 2.45
C PHE A 166 -2.97 -26.58 2.37
N GLY A 167 -2.39 -25.91 3.32
CA GLY A 167 -0.93 -25.74 3.42
C GLY A 167 -0.19 -26.98 3.94
#